data_574cb8c5558cba4a66af8dfce3fc6d75
#
_entry.id   574cb8c5558cba4a66af8dfce3fc6d75
#
_cell.length_a   1.000
_cell.length_b   1.000
_cell.length_c   1.000
_cell.angle_alpha   90.00
_cell.angle_beta   90.00
_cell.angle_gamma   90.00
#
_symmetry.space_group_name_H-M   'P 1'
#
loop_
_entity.id
_entity.type
_entity.pdbx_description
1 polymer ?
#
loop_
_entity_poly.entity_id
_entity_poly.type
_entity_poly.pdbx_seq_one_letter_code
_entity_poly.pdbx_strand_id
1 'polypeptide(L)'
;TENVEDLFEKFPDGFSVVNLWLYNNTELRVEVKGNPDTHQVTGVIVRRPIQVEENMVEEYKKAIYFDNGQMKMEDGSQVPEEFKDFRFLFQSFHFKESFFDMATFNVKKTSYTPGTSNYFISYYAKNAELAKYLKVPEDSQLKVQFEGDLQADEEHRFTRIVDVEAVDSRKSFFEKIHAE
;
A
#
# COMPACT_ATOMS: atom_id res chain seq x y z
N THR A 1 -11.48 -9.17 1.47
CA THR A 1 -10.70 -8.97 2.72
C THR A 1 -11.16 -7.67 3.33
N GLU A 2 -11.93 -7.73 4.43
CA GLU A 2 -12.44 -6.53 5.10
C GLU A 2 -11.42 -5.98 6.11
N ASN A 3 -10.70 -6.89 6.77
CA ASN A 3 -9.71 -6.58 7.78
C ASN A 3 -8.30 -7.01 7.34
N VAL A 4 -7.27 -6.39 7.90
CA VAL A 4 -5.88 -6.78 7.60
C VAL A 4 -5.56 -8.17 8.15
N GLU A 5 -6.20 -8.57 9.23
CA GLU A 5 -6.07 -9.89 9.84
C GLU A 5 -6.59 -11.02 8.93
N ASP A 6 -7.53 -10.73 8.01
CA ASP A 6 -8.02 -11.72 7.04
C ASP A 6 -6.92 -12.20 6.08
N LEU A 7 -5.80 -11.48 6.00
CA LEU A 7 -4.66 -11.92 5.22
C LEU A 7 -4.05 -13.24 5.70
N PHE A 8 -4.26 -13.63 6.97
CA PHE A 8 -3.83 -14.95 7.47
C PHE A 8 -4.54 -16.11 6.78
N GLU A 9 -5.77 -15.93 6.28
CA GLU A 9 -6.46 -16.96 5.49
C GLU A 9 -5.71 -17.23 4.17
N LYS A 10 -5.07 -16.23 3.61
CA LYS A 10 -4.34 -16.32 2.34
C LYS A 10 -2.85 -16.61 2.56
N PHE A 11 -2.28 -16.13 3.64
CA PHE A 11 -0.86 -16.21 3.99
C PHE A 11 -0.72 -16.75 5.43
N PRO A 12 -0.95 -18.06 5.63
CA PRO A 12 -0.95 -18.66 6.96
C PRO A 12 0.43 -18.65 7.61
N ASP A 13 1.51 -18.59 6.82
CA ASP A 13 2.89 -18.56 7.32
C ASP A 13 3.39 -17.16 7.66
N GLY A 14 2.53 -16.15 7.51
CA GLY A 14 2.83 -14.76 7.82
C GLY A 14 2.91 -13.85 6.61
N PHE A 15 2.87 -12.57 6.88
CA PHE A 15 2.92 -11.54 5.83
C PHE A 15 3.46 -10.22 6.37
N SER A 16 3.87 -9.36 5.44
CA SER A 16 4.10 -7.94 5.72
C SER A 16 3.35 -7.06 4.73
N VAL A 17 2.88 -5.91 5.19
CA VAL A 17 2.27 -4.89 4.33
C VAL A 17 2.93 -3.55 4.63
N VAL A 18 3.36 -2.87 3.57
CA VAL A 18 3.83 -1.49 3.62
C VAL A 18 2.89 -0.66 2.76
N ASN A 19 2.30 0.37 3.36
CA ASN A 19 1.53 1.38 2.65
C ASN A 19 2.17 2.74 2.90
N LEU A 20 2.53 3.43 1.82
CA LEU A 20 3.28 4.68 1.86
C LEU A 20 2.57 5.73 1.02
N TRP A 21 2.29 6.86 1.63
CA TRP A 21 1.69 8.03 1.01
C TRP A 21 2.70 9.16 0.92
N LEU A 22 2.81 9.74 -0.26
CA LEU A 22 3.53 10.98 -0.49
C LEU A 22 2.52 12.08 -0.74
N TYR A 23 2.47 13.05 0.15
CA TYR A 23 1.44 14.07 0.18
C TYR A 23 1.99 15.38 0.71
N ASN A 24 1.94 16.47 -0.10
CA ASN A 24 2.37 17.81 0.30
C ASN A 24 3.73 17.84 1.03
N ASN A 25 4.77 17.26 0.43
CA ASN A 25 6.12 17.14 0.99
C ASN A 25 6.18 16.35 2.31
N THR A 26 5.16 15.57 2.62
CA THR A 26 5.11 14.68 3.79
C THR A 26 5.00 13.23 3.35
N GLU A 27 5.78 12.37 3.96
CA GLU A 27 5.60 10.93 3.90
C GLU A 27 4.76 10.48 5.10
N LEU A 28 3.69 9.74 4.81
CA LEU A 28 2.92 8.97 5.79
C LEU A 28 3.07 7.50 5.45
N ARG A 29 3.52 6.68 6.39
CA ARG A 29 3.74 5.26 6.17
C ARG A 29 3.12 4.43 7.28
N VAL A 30 2.47 3.35 6.88
CA VAL A 30 2.02 2.26 7.74
C VAL A 30 2.77 1.01 7.31
N GLU A 31 3.47 0.38 8.23
CA GLU A 31 4.20 -0.84 8.00
C GLU A 31 3.79 -1.87 9.07
N VAL A 32 3.28 -3.01 8.64
CA VAL A 32 2.79 -4.05 9.54
C VAL A 32 3.31 -5.42 9.16
N LYS A 33 3.35 -6.30 10.16
CA LYS A 33 3.64 -7.72 10.00
C LYS A 33 2.57 -8.54 10.69
N GLY A 34 2.11 -9.60 10.02
CA GLY A 34 1.28 -10.64 10.59
C GLY A 34 2.16 -11.76 11.13
N ASN A 35 2.04 -12.02 12.44
CA ASN A 35 2.75 -13.12 13.07
C ASN A 35 1.89 -14.40 13.01
N PRO A 36 2.34 -15.46 12.34
CA PRO A 36 1.57 -16.69 12.15
C PRO A 36 1.26 -17.44 13.45
N ASP A 37 2.18 -17.38 14.43
CA ASP A 37 2.01 -18.10 15.70
C ASP A 37 0.94 -17.51 16.60
N THR A 38 0.84 -16.17 16.61
CA THR A 38 -0.08 -15.43 17.47
C THR A 38 -1.31 -14.90 16.74
N HIS A 39 -1.33 -14.92 15.41
CA HIS A 39 -2.32 -14.27 14.54
C HIS A 39 -2.52 -12.79 14.85
N GLN A 40 -1.48 -12.14 15.37
CA GLN A 40 -1.47 -10.72 15.64
C GLN A 40 -0.83 -9.95 14.47
N VAL A 41 -1.41 -8.79 14.18
CA VAL A 41 -0.85 -7.82 13.22
C VAL A 41 -0.33 -6.62 14.01
N THR A 42 0.99 -6.45 13.97
CA THR A 42 1.69 -5.36 14.66
C THR A 42 2.58 -4.59 13.70
N GLY A 43 2.93 -3.38 14.06
CA GLY A 43 3.80 -2.59 13.19
C GLY A 43 4.06 -1.18 13.69
N VAL A 44 4.27 -0.28 12.75
CA VAL A 44 4.57 1.12 13.02
C VAL A 44 3.84 2.04 12.04
N ILE A 45 3.53 3.25 12.52
CA ILE A 45 3.21 4.40 11.68
C ILE A 45 4.38 5.38 11.72
N VAL A 46 4.63 5.99 10.58
CA VAL A 46 5.70 6.98 10.41
C VAL A 46 5.12 8.22 9.73
N ARG A 47 5.48 9.37 10.24
CA ARG A 47 5.30 10.66 9.58
C ARG A 47 6.65 11.35 9.50
N ARG A 48 7.05 11.78 8.31
CA ARG A 48 8.28 12.53 8.12
C ARG A 48 8.19 13.51 6.95
N PRO A 49 8.91 14.64 6.99
CA PRO A 49 9.04 15.51 5.83
C PRO A 49 9.89 14.84 4.75
N ILE A 50 9.57 15.09 3.47
CA ILE A 50 10.36 14.60 2.33
C ILE A 50 11.53 15.55 2.07
N GLN A 51 11.35 16.85 2.35
CA GLN A 51 12.37 17.86 2.22
C GLN A 51 12.47 18.66 3.52
N VAL A 52 13.69 19.01 3.91
CA VAL A 52 13.96 19.84 5.10
C VAL A 52 13.74 21.29 4.70
N GLU A 53 12.56 21.83 4.95
CA GLU A 53 12.24 23.26 4.85
C GLU A 53 12.03 23.85 6.24
N GLU A 54 12.14 25.19 6.38
CA GLU A 54 12.09 25.90 7.68
C GLU A 54 10.80 25.70 8.49
N ASN A 55 9.73 25.20 7.90
CA ASN A 55 8.47 24.86 8.57
C ASN A 55 8.27 23.34 8.62
N MET A 56 9.08 22.68 9.42
CA MET A 56 9.08 21.22 9.50
C MET A 56 7.80 20.67 10.13
N VAL A 57 7.18 19.73 9.42
CA VAL A 57 6.18 18.82 9.95
C VAL A 57 6.83 17.99 11.04
N GLU A 58 6.16 17.82 12.18
CA GLU A 58 6.64 16.96 13.26
C GLU A 58 6.88 15.55 12.75
N GLU A 59 8.12 15.07 12.89
CA GLU A 59 8.49 13.70 12.55
C GLU A 59 8.19 12.78 13.75
N TYR A 60 7.58 11.62 13.47
CA TYR A 60 7.42 10.58 14.48
C TYR A 60 7.40 9.18 13.87
N LYS A 61 7.74 8.20 14.72
CA LYS A 61 7.56 6.78 14.49
C LYS A 61 6.93 6.20 15.75
N LYS A 62 5.76 5.58 15.60
CA LYS A 62 4.99 5.04 16.73
C LYS A 62 4.56 3.62 16.46
N ALA A 63 4.62 2.79 17.50
CA ALA A 63 4.20 1.40 17.44
C ALA A 63 2.68 1.26 17.47
N ILE A 64 2.16 0.36 16.62
CA ILE A 64 0.74 0.08 16.46
C ILE A 64 0.46 -1.41 16.45
N TYR A 65 -0.80 -1.76 16.68
CA TYR A 65 -1.35 -3.06 16.36
C TYR A 65 -2.75 -2.93 15.75
N PHE A 66 -3.22 -3.99 15.11
CA PHE A 66 -4.59 -4.07 14.63
C PHE A 66 -5.41 -5.00 15.52
N ASP A 67 -6.67 -4.64 15.74
CA ASP A 67 -7.65 -5.43 16.49
C ASP A 67 -9.01 -5.26 15.81
N ASN A 68 -9.54 -6.35 15.25
CA ASN A 68 -10.76 -6.35 14.45
C ASN A 68 -10.76 -5.29 13.33
N GLY A 69 -9.67 -5.21 12.59
CA GLY A 69 -9.49 -4.27 11.49
C GLY A 69 -9.24 -2.83 11.89
N GLN A 70 -9.18 -2.53 13.19
CA GLN A 70 -8.95 -1.19 13.71
C GLN A 70 -7.50 -1.00 14.15
N MET A 71 -6.88 0.07 13.69
CA MET A 71 -5.55 0.49 14.15
C MET A 71 -5.64 1.01 15.58
N LYS A 72 -4.74 0.54 16.44
CA LYS A 72 -4.58 0.97 17.83
C LYS A 72 -3.11 1.27 18.12
N MET A 73 -2.88 2.23 19.02
CA MET A 73 -1.54 2.58 19.46
C MET A 73 -1.12 1.65 20.60
N GLU A 74 0.11 1.13 20.56
CA GLU A 74 0.63 0.26 21.64
C GLU A 74 0.73 0.98 22.99
N ASP A 75 1.01 2.29 22.97
CA ASP A 75 1.09 3.12 24.17
C ASP A 75 -0.28 3.55 24.74
N GLY A 76 -1.38 3.11 24.14
CA GLY A 76 -2.73 3.46 24.51
C GLY A 76 -3.15 4.90 24.15
N SER A 77 -2.31 5.65 23.45
CA SER A 77 -2.65 6.98 22.96
C SER A 77 -3.69 6.93 21.83
N GLN A 78 -4.23 8.08 21.44
CA GLN A 78 -5.11 8.16 20.29
C GLN A 78 -4.32 8.05 18.98
N VAL A 79 -4.91 7.38 18.00
CA VAL A 79 -4.36 7.34 16.64
C VAL A 79 -4.29 8.76 16.11
N PRO A 80 -3.13 9.20 15.56
CA PRO A 80 -2.99 10.53 14.98
C PRO A 80 -4.04 10.80 13.90
N GLU A 81 -4.48 12.05 13.77
CA GLU A 81 -5.60 12.44 12.91
C GLU A 81 -5.40 12.01 11.44
N GLU A 82 -4.17 12.09 10.93
CA GLU A 82 -3.82 11.69 9.57
C GLU A 82 -3.97 10.19 9.30
N PHE A 83 -4.01 9.34 10.34
CA PHE A 83 -4.21 7.89 10.25
C PHE A 83 -5.57 7.40 10.76
N LYS A 84 -6.43 8.30 11.21
CA LYS A 84 -7.70 7.96 11.87
C LYS A 84 -8.65 7.12 11.01
N ASP A 85 -8.72 7.44 9.71
CA ASP A 85 -9.52 6.75 8.72
C ASP A 85 -8.66 5.90 7.77
N PHE A 86 -7.47 5.52 8.22
CA PHE A 86 -6.55 4.74 7.40
C PHE A 86 -7.13 3.38 7.05
N ARG A 87 -7.04 3.04 5.78
CA ARG A 87 -7.31 1.70 5.25
C ARG A 87 -6.26 1.34 4.20
N PHE A 88 -5.86 0.09 4.17
CA PHE A 88 -5.02 -0.40 3.09
C PHE A 88 -5.77 -0.37 1.76
N LEU A 89 -5.03 -0.25 0.65
CA LEU A 89 -5.63 -0.23 -0.68
C LEU A 89 -6.43 -1.50 -0.94
N PHE A 90 -5.89 -2.67 -0.60
CA PHE A 90 -6.57 -3.94 -0.84
C PHE A 90 -7.91 -4.08 -0.09
N GLN A 91 -8.16 -3.29 0.96
CA GLN A 91 -9.44 -3.20 1.65
C GLN A 91 -10.40 -2.23 0.96
N SER A 92 -9.88 -1.22 0.28
CA SER A 92 -10.64 -0.08 -0.24
C SER A 92 -10.94 -0.18 -1.72
N PHE A 93 -10.09 -0.85 -2.48
CA PHE A 93 -10.20 -0.92 -3.93
C PHE A 93 -9.79 -2.29 -4.49
N HIS A 94 -10.60 -2.81 -5.41
CA HIS A 94 -10.31 -4.05 -6.12
C HIS A 94 -10.20 -3.78 -7.62
N PHE A 95 -9.04 -4.11 -8.20
CA PHE A 95 -8.81 -4.01 -9.64
C PHE A 95 -9.58 -5.11 -10.37
N LYS A 96 -10.79 -4.75 -10.85
CA LYS A 96 -11.65 -5.62 -11.65
C LYS A 96 -11.32 -5.48 -13.13
N GLU A 97 -11.79 -6.42 -13.95
CA GLU A 97 -11.66 -6.38 -15.41
C GLU A 97 -12.11 -5.01 -15.98
N SER A 98 -13.24 -4.48 -15.50
CA SER A 98 -13.76 -3.16 -15.91
C SER A 98 -12.79 -2.00 -15.71
N PHE A 99 -11.85 -2.07 -14.75
CA PHE A 99 -10.80 -1.07 -14.62
C PHE A 99 -9.85 -1.14 -15.82
N PHE A 100 -9.41 -2.34 -16.21
CA PHE A 100 -8.46 -2.52 -17.30
C PHE A 100 -9.07 -2.22 -18.67
N ASP A 101 -10.38 -2.44 -18.84
CA ASP A 101 -11.12 -2.09 -20.07
C ASP A 101 -11.15 -0.58 -20.33
N MET A 102 -11.16 0.22 -19.28
CA MET A 102 -11.17 1.69 -19.36
C MET A 102 -9.77 2.32 -19.26
N ALA A 103 -8.78 1.56 -18.82
CA ALA A 103 -7.42 2.04 -18.66
C ALA A 103 -6.66 2.01 -19.97
N THR A 104 -5.79 2.99 -20.18
CA THR A 104 -4.87 3.00 -21.33
C THR A 104 -3.57 2.30 -20.93
N PHE A 105 -3.29 1.19 -21.60
CA PHE A 105 -2.02 0.49 -21.43
C PHE A 105 -0.84 1.42 -21.76
N ASN A 106 0.17 1.43 -20.91
CA ASN A 106 1.37 2.23 -21.08
C ASN A 106 2.59 1.35 -21.39
N VAL A 107 3.01 0.51 -20.43
CA VAL A 107 4.19 -0.31 -20.62
C VAL A 107 4.10 -1.63 -19.85
N LYS A 108 4.68 -2.68 -20.43
CA LYS A 108 4.93 -3.97 -19.78
C LYS A 108 6.42 -4.29 -19.89
N LYS A 109 7.01 -4.65 -18.76
CA LYS A 109 8.37 -5.19 -18.69
C LYS A 109 8.35 -6.49 -17.91
N THR A 110 9.12 -7.46 -18.39
CA THR A 110 9.37 -8.71 -17.68
C THR A 110 10.87 -8.88 -17.54
N SER A 111 11.31 -9.26 -16.35
CA SER A 111 12.72 -9.55 -16.09
C SER A 111 12.84 -11.00 -15.67
N TYR A 112 13.73 -11.72 -16.33
CA TYR A 112 14.12 -13.09 -15.96
C TYR A 112 15.55 -13.08 -15.48
N THR A 113 15.73 -13.32 -14.19
CA THR A 113 17.02 -13.63 -13.61
C THR A 113 16.90 -15.04 -13.01
N PRO A 114 17.90 -15.91 -13.08
CA PRO A 114 17.84 -17.22 -12.44
C PRO A 114 17.46 -17.06 -10.96
N GLY A 115 16.30 -17.65 -10.57
CA GLY A 115 15.74 -17.56 -9.23
C GLY A 115 14.82 -16.37 -8.94
N THR A 116 14.66 -15.41 -9.88
CA THR A 116 13.71 -14.30 -9.72
C THR A 116 13.13 -13.89 -11.07
N SER A 117 11.84 -14.00 -11.22
CA SER A 117 11.11 -13.57 -12.41
C SER A 117 10.08 -12.53 -12.01
N ASN A 118 10.28 -11.29 -12.44
CA ASN A 118 9.41 -10.18 -12.06
C ASN A 118 8.65 -9.64 -13.27
N TYR A 119 7.44 -9.18 -13.04
CA TYR A 119 6.68 -8.39 -13.99
C TYR A 119 6.52 -6.96 -13.49
N PHE A 120 6.45 -6.04 -14.45
CA PHE A 120 6.06 -4.65 -14.25
C PHE A 120 5.07 -4.27 -15.35
N ILE A 121 3.92 -3.76 -14.97
CA ILE A 121 2.89 -3.29 -15.91
C ILE A 121 2.38 -1.95 -15.43
N SER A 122 2.23 -0.99 -16.33
CA SER A 122 1.64 0.30 -16.01
C SER A 122 0.54 0.71 -16.98
N TYR A 123 -0.43 1.44 -16.42
CA TYR A 123 -1.59 1.99 -17.11
C TYR A 123 -1.79 3.45 -16.75
N TYR A 124 -2.45 4.18 -17.65
CA TYR A 124 -3.08 5.46 -17.34
C TYR A 124 -4.59 5.25 -17.23
N ALA A 125 -5.20 5.79 -16.19
CA ALA A 125 -6.63 5.66 -15.95
C ALA A 125 -7.22 6.92 -15.30
N LYS A 126 -8.52 7.12 -15.52
CA LYS A 126 -9.36 7.98 -14.68
C LYS A 126 -10.32 7.06 -13.94
N ASN A 127 -10.22 7.05 -12.62
CA ASN A 127 -11.07 6.22 -11.78
C ASN A 127 -11.40 6.98 -10.49
N ALA A 128 -12.68 7.28 -10.30
CA ALA A 128 -13.17 8.12 -9.20
C ALA A 128 -12.90 7.50 -7.82
N GLU A 129 -13.04 6.17 -7.66
CA GLU A 129 -12.80 5.50 -6.39
C GLU A 129 -11.32 5.54 -6.00
N LEU A 130 -10.44 5.29 -6.98
CA LEU A 130 -9.00 5.33 -6.77
C LEU A 130 -8.51 6.77 -6.54
N ALA A 131 -9.07 7.74 -7.25
CA ALA A 131 -8.82 9.16 -7.04
C ALA A 131 -9.25 9.61 -5.63
N LYS A 132 -10.42 9.14 -5.17
CA LYS A 132 -10.89 9.39 -3.81
C LYS A 132 -9.96 8.79 -2.77
N TYR A 133 -9.49 7.56 -2.99
CA TYR A 133 -8.49 6.93 -2.11
C TYR A 133 -7.22 7.78 -2.05
N LEU A 134 -6.72 8.26 -3.18
CA LEU A 134 -5.53 9.13 -3.27
C LEU A 134 -5.79 10.59 -2.80
N LYS A 135 -7.04 10.93 -2.48
CA LYS A 135 -7.46 12.29 -2.07
C LYS A 135 -7.12 13.36 -3.12
N VAL A 136 -7.40 13.05 -4.38
CA VAL A 136 -7.32 13.94 -5.53
C VAL A 136 -8.69 14.10 -6.21
N PRO A 137 -8.90 15.11 -7.09
CA PRO A 137 -10.12 15.24 -7.84
C PRO A 137 -10.50 13.96 -8.62
N GLU A 138 -11.77 13.63 -8.68
CA GLU A 138 -12.26 12.37 -9.28
C GLU A 138 -11.92 12.19 -10.77
N ASP A 139 -11.68 13.28 -11.48
CA ASP A 139 -11.29 13.30 -12.90
C ASP A 139 -9.78 13.33 -13.14
N SER A 140 -8.99 13.24 -12.06
CA SER A 140 -7.52 13.24 -12.15
C SER A 140 -7.02 12.09 -13.01
N GLN A 141 -6.01 12.37 -13.84
CA GLN A 141 -5.28 11.34 -14.56
C GLN A 141 -4.35 10.62 -13.59
N LEU A 142 -4.53 9.32 -13.47
CA LEU A 142 -3.72 8.46 -12.61
C LEU A 142 -2.80 7.59 -13.45
N LYS A 143 -1.56 7.42 -13.01
CA LYS A 143 -0.66 6.39 -13.49
C LYS A 143 -0.65 5.27 -12.46
N VAL A 144 -1.06 4.07 -12.87
CA VAL A 144 -1.16 2.90 -12.02
C VAL A 144 -0.13 1.88 -12.44
N GLN A 145 0.70 1.43 -11.54
CA GLN A 145 1.78 0.50 -11.78
C GLN A 145 1.59 -0.75 -10.91
N PHE A 146 1.79 -1.90 -11.52
CA PHE A 146 1.78 -3.19 -10.85
C PHE A 146 3.13 -3.84 -11.02
N GLU A 147 3.67 -4.34 -9.92
CA GLU A 147 4.90 -5.12 -9.90
C GLU A 147 4.73 -6.34 -9.00
N GLY A 148 5.36 -7.44 -9.35
CA GLY A 148 5.33 -8.64 -8.53
C GLY A 148 6.12 -9.78 -9.16
N ASP A 149 6.10 -10.92 -8.48
CA ASP A 149 6.78 -12.12 -8.91
C ASP A 149 5.96 -12.85 -9.98
N LEU A 150 6.61 -13.31 -11.06
CA LEU A 150 5.97 -14.09 -12.15
C LEU A 150 5.75 -15.56 -11.77
N GLN A 151 6.53 -16.06 -10.82
CA GLN A 151 6.44 -17.41 -10.32
C GLN A 151 6.35 -17.35 -8.79
N ALA A 152 5.23 -17.79 -8.24
CA ALA A 152 5.24 -18.34 -6.91
C ALA A 152 6.06 -19.65 -7.01
N ASP A 153 7.30 -19.64 -6.55
CA ASP A 153 8.05 -20.87 -6.42
C ASP A 153 7.39 -21.80 -5.37
N GLU A 154 7.86 -23.03 -5.28
CA GLU A 154 7.32 -24.01 -4.34
C GLU A 154 7.46 -23.61 -2.85
N GLU A 155 8.16 -22.52 -2.56
CA GLU A 155 8.37 -21.94 -1.22
C GLU A 155 7.38 -20.83 -0.87
N HIS A 156 6.34 -20.62 -1.69
CA HIS A 156 5.19 -19.72 -1.39
C HIS A 156 5.51 -18.24 -1.16
N ARG A 157 6.64 -17.76 -1.67
CA ARG A 157 6.95 -16.33 -1.63
C ARG A 157 6.03 -15.57 -2.57
N PHE A 158 5.31 -14.62 -2.03
CA PHE A 158 4.42 -13.75 -2.77
C PHE A 158 4.81 -12.30 -2.56
N THR A 159 5.05 -11.57 -3.64
CA THR A 159 5.23 -10.10 -3.57
C THR A 159 4.33 -9.45 -4.59
N ARG A 160 3.55 -8.50 -4.14
CA ARG A 160 2.70 -7.64 -4.97
C ARG A 160 2.91 -6.20 -4.58
N ILE A 161 3.17 -5.37 -5.56
CA ILE A 161 3.31 -3.92 -5.41
C ILE A 161 2.27 -3.25 -6.31
N VAL A 162 1.60 -2.26 -5.77
CA VAL A 162 0.76 -1.31 -6.50
C VAL A 162 1.25 0.08 -6.17
N ASP A 163 1.60 0.84 -7.21
CA ASP A 163 1.98 2.25 -7.12
C ASP A 163 0.98 3.08 -7.93
N VAL A 164 0.47 4.14 -7.33
CA VAL A 164 -0.46 5.05 -7.99
C VAL A 164 0.00 6.49 -7.80
N GLU A 165 0.17 7.17 -8.90
CA GLU A 165 0.59 8.56 -8.97
C GLU A 165 -0.49 9.39 -9.67
N ALA A 166 -0.87 10.52 -9.09
CA ALA A 166 -1.67 11.53 -9.80
C ALA A 166 -0.74 12.38 -10.67
N VAL A 167 -0.92 12.30 -11.99
CA VAL A 167 0.00 12.89 -12.99
C VAL A 167 0.14 14.41 -12.82
N ASP A 168 -0.92 15.10 -12.45
CA ASP A 168 -0.98 16.56 -12.33
C ASP A 168 -0.71 17.08 -10.91
N SER A 169 -0.35 16.20 -10.00
CA SER A 169 -0.07 16.56 -8.61
C SER A 169 1.12 15.76 -8.05
N ARG A 170 1.67 16.24 -6.92
CA ARG A 170 2.74 15.53 -6.20
C ARG A 170 2.18 14.53 -5.19
N LYS A 171 1.05 13.91 -5.51
CA LYS A 171 0.41 12.91 -4.65
C LYS A 171 0.59 11.54 -5.26
N SER A 172 1.08 10.62 -4.45
CA SER A 172 1.19 9.22 -4.82
C SER A 172 1.02 8.34 -3.60
N PHE A 173 0.67 7.09 -3.81
CA PHE A 173 0.79 6.07 -2.81
C PHE A 173 1.38 4.79 -3.39
N PHE A 174 1.96 4.02 -2.50
CA PHE A 174 2.59 2.74 -2.79
C PHE A 174 2.08 1.73 -1.76
N GLU A 175 1.67 0.56 -2.22
CA GLU A 175 1.33 -0.55 -1.33
C GLU A 175 2.04 -1.82 -1.76
N LYS A 176 2.79 -2.40 -0.84
CA LYS A 176 3.47 -3.67 -1.01
C LYS A 176 2.92 -4.69 -0.04
N ILE A 177 2.52 -5.84 -0.55
CA ILE A 177 2.21 -7.04 0.24
C ILE A 177 3.29 -8.05 -0.07
N HIS A 178 3.88 -8.61 0.98
CA HIS A 178 4.86 -9.69 0.89
C HIS A 178 4.46 -10.79 1.87
N ALA A 179 4.43 -12.03 1.40
CA ALA A 179 4.22 -13.23 2.20
C ALA A 179 5.53 -14.03 2.26
N GLU A 180 5.83 -14.54 3.43
CA GLU A 180 6.99 -15.40 3.71
C GLU A 180 6.64 -16.86 3.43
#